data_0c61a3f2b91b8b2b83937262b26d0006
#
_entry.id   0c61a3f2b91b8b2b83937262b26d0006
#
_cell.length_a   1.000
_cell.length_b   1.000
_cell.length_c   1.000
_cell.angle_alpha   90.00
_cell.angle_beta   90.00
_cell.angle_gamma   90.00
#
_symmetry.space_group_name_H-M   'P 1'
#
loop_
_entity.id
_entity.type
_entity.pdbx_description
1 polymer ?
#
loop_
_entity_poly.entity_id
_entity_poly.type
_entity_poly.pdbx_seq_one_letter_code
_entity_poly.pdbx_strand_id
1 'polypeptide(L)'
;MEEHSIPRNKCKITFLGTGTSSGVPQIGCSCKVCTSNDPRDRRMRCSSLVEVNGTRILIDCGPDFYFQMLKIPFGQINGVLVTHEHYDHVGGLDDLRPFCRFGTINIYGNDVTLKHLHDRIPYCFKEHLYRGVPHLNLVEVTPHKEFSINGVNVIPLRVMHGNMEILGYRIGRMAYITDMTSASPDELEYLSDVELLVVNALRHTYHPTHQTVEQALDFAQKVGSQNTYLIHMSHDLGLHAAEEAFLPENVHFAYDGLELYF
;
A
#
# COMPACT_ATOMS: atom_id res chain seq x y z
N MET A 1 -28.96 25.34 17.58
CA MET A 1 -27.55 24.94 17.52
C MET A 1 -27.47 23.93 16.39
N GLU A 2 -27.03 24.36 15.22
CA GLU A 2 -26.88 23.51 14.06
C GLU A 2 -25.63 22.63 14.28
N GLU A 3 -25.83 21.32 14.37
CA GLU A 3 -24.76 20.33 14.27
C GLU A 3 -24.11 20.49 12.91
N HIS A 4 -22.94 21.10 12.87
CA HIS A 4 -22.09 21.08 11.70
C HIS A 4 -21.63 19.64 11.48
N SER A 5 -22.38 18.90 10.67
CA SER A 5 -21.94 17.61 10.14
C SER A 5 -20.63 17.85 9.37
N ILE A 6 -19.52 17.31 9.88
CA ILE A 6 -18.22 17.32 9.21
C ILE A 6 -18.41 16.63 7.85
N PRO A 7 -18.07 17.27 6.73
CA PRO A 7 -18.24 16.64 5.42
C PRO A 7 -17.45 15.33 5.37
N ARG A 8 -18.05 14.25 4.86
CA ARG A 8 -17.44 12.91 4.64
C ARG A 8 -16.22 12.92 3.72
N ASN A 9 -15.75 14.05 3.23
CA ASN A 9 -14.76 14.22 2.16
C ASN A 9 -13.34 14.59 2.65
N LYS A 10 -12.92 14.12 3.83
CA LYS A 10 -11.59 14.45 4.34
C LYS A 10 -10.57 13.30 4.34
N CYS A 11 -11.00 12.11 3.99
CA CYS A 11 -10.14 10.93 3.90
C CYS A 11 -10.10 10.43 2.46
N LYS A 12 -8.91 10.38 1.87
CA LYS A 12 -8.69 9.96 0.48
C LYS A 12 -7.53 9.00 0.40
N ILE A 13 -7.66 7.96 -0.41
CA ILE A 13 -6.54 7.13 -0.87
C ILE A 13 -6.35 7.34 -2.37
N THR A 14 -5.09 7.52 -2.80
CA THR A 14 -4.66 7.52 -4.20
C THR A 14 -3.76 6.32 -4.43
N PHE A 15 -4.14 5.41 -5.32
CA PHE A 15 -3.31 4.28 -5.71
C PHE A 15 -2.19 4.75 -6.64
N LEU A 16 -0.97 4.78 -6.16
CA LEU A 16 0.21 5.22 -6.94
C LEU A 16 0.71 4.11 -7.87
N GLY A 17 0.56 2.87 -7.43
CA GLY A 17 0.86 1.66 -8.17
C GLY A 17 0.06 0.48 -7.64
N THR A 18 -0.35 -0.41 -8.54
CA THR A 18 -1.26 -1.52 -8.25
C THR A 18 -0.73 -2.87 -8.74
N GLY A 19 0.48 -2.91 -9.29
CA GLY A 19 1.11 -4.10 -9.82
C GLY A 19 2.00 -4.82 -8.82
N THR A 20 2.26 -6.07 -9.12
CA THR A 20 3.19 -6.95 -8.40
C THR A 20 4.65 -6.53 -8.57
N SER A 21 5.58 -7.24 -7.95
CA SER A 21 7.02 -6.96 -7.90
C SER A 21 7.70 -6.72 -9.26
N SER A 22 7.22 -7.36 -10.33
CA SER A 22 7.74 -7.15 -11.70
C SER A 22 7.14 -5.95 -12.42
N GLY A 23 6.05 -5.37 -11.89
CA GLY A 23 5.22 -4.40 -12.59
C GLY A 23 4.49 -4.98 -13.82
N VAL A 24 3.62 -4.20 -14.43
CA VAL A 24 2.95 -4.53 -15.70
C VAL A 24 3.04 -3.32 -16.64
N PRO A 25 3.62 -3.46 -17.84
CA PRO A 25 4.15 -4.67 -18.46
C PRO A 25 5.41 -5.21 -17.78
N GLN A 26 5.53 -6.52 -17.74
CA GLN A 26 6.75 -7.18 -17.30
C GLN A 26 7.83 -7.08 -18.39
N ILE A 27 9.07 -6.80 -17.99
CA ILE A 27 10.21 -6.66 -18.91
C ILE A 27 10.35 -7.93 -19.77
N GLY A 28 10.35 -7.74 -21.08
CA GLY A 28 10.51 -8.82 -22.06
C GLY A 28 9.24 -9.64 -22.34
N CYS A 29 8.10 -9.32 -21.71
CA CYS A 29 6.83 -10.01 -21.95
C CYS A 29 6.05 -9.36 -23.08
N SER A 30 5.53 -10.20 -24.02
CA SER A 30 4.70 -9.78 -25.13
C SER A 30 3.27 -10.35 -25.08
N CYS A 31 2.78 -10.75 -23.90
CA CYS A 31 1.42 -11.23 -23.75
C CYS A 31 0.39 -10.11 -23.99
N LYS A 32 -0.88 -10.51 -24.14
CA LYS A 32 -1.99 -9.56 -24.41
C LYS A 32 -2.12 -8.43 -23.38
N VAL A 33 -1.79 -8.70 -22.12
CA VAL A 33 -1.84 -7.71 -21.02
C VAL A 33 -0.66 -6.75 -21.11
N CYS A 34 0.56 -7.26 -21.27
CA CYS A 34 1.77 -6.42 -21.37
C CYS A 34 1.82 -5.55 -22.62
N THR A 35 1.06 -5.91 -23.67
CA THR A 35 0.94 -5.13 -24.92
C THR A 35 -0.38 -4.35 -25.04
N SER A 36 -1.21 -4.37 -24.00
CA SER A 36 -2.48 -3.65 -23.98
C SER A 36 -2.30 -2.13 -24.11
N ASN A 37 -3.26 -1.49 -24.75
CA ASN A 37 -3.36 -0.02 -24.83
C ASN A 37 -4.26 0.57 -23.72
N ASP A 38 -4.97 -0.26 -22.94
CA ASP A 38 -5.74 0.21 -21.81
C ASP A 38 -4.76 0.67 -20.70
N PRO A 39 -4.82 1.93 -20.26
CA PRO A 39 -3.93 2.43 -19.21
C PRO A 39 -4.09 1.68 -17.88
N ARG A 40 -5.24 1.03 -17.63
CA ARG A 40 -5.49 0.24 -16.40
C ARG A 40 -4.74 -1.09 -16.39
N ASP A 41 -4.27 -1.56 -17.56
CA ASP A 41 -3.38 -2.72 -17.68
C ASP A 41 -1.90 -2.37 -17.44
N ARG A 42 -1.58 -1.07 -17.26
CA ARG A 42 -0.23 -0.62 -16.92
C ARG A 42 -0.16 -0.34 -15.43
N ARG A 43 0.68 -1.09 -14.73
CA ARG A 43 0.72 -1.09 -13.27
C ARG A 43 2.14 -0.96 -12.75
N MET A 44 2.43 0.14 -12.09
CA MET A 44 3.64 0.31 -11.29
C MET A 44 3.55 -0.55 -10.03
N ARG A 45 4.70 -0.81 -9.35
CA ARG A 45 4.74 -1.59 -8.10
C ARG A 45 3.87 -0.94 -7.03
N CYS A 46 3.27 -1.79 -6.18
CA CYS A 46 2.31 -1.34 -5.18
C CYS A 46 2.84 -0.21 -4.30
N SER A 47 2.08 0.86 -4.25
CA SER A 47 2.22 1.98 -3.33
C SER A 47 0.93 2.78 -3.32
N SER A 48 0.61 3.42 -2.19
CA SER A 48 -0.58 4.27 -2.08
C SER A 48 -0.30 5.49 -1.20
N LEU A 49 -0.94 6.61 -1.54
CA LEU A 49 -0.92 7.83 -0.74
C LEU A 49 -2.28 8.01 -0.06
N VAL A 50 -2.28 8.04 1.27
CA VAL A 50 -3.48 8.30 2.09
C VAL A 50 -3.43 9.72 2.60
N GLU A 51 -4.50 10.47 2.42
CA GLU A 51 -4.65 11.85 2.86
C GLU A 51 -5.83 11.95 3.82
N VAL A 52 -5.56 12.31 5.07
CA VAL A 52 -6.56 12.47 6.14
C VAL A 52 -6.40 13.84 6.78
N ASN A 53 -7.39 14.71 6.64
CA ASN A 53 -7.38 16.05 7.23
C ASN A 53 -6.10 16.86 6.92
N GLY A 54 -5.54 16.70 5.72
CA GLY A 54 -4.30 17.35 5.31
C GLY A 54 -3.00 16.63 5.72
N THR A 55 -3.08 15.56 6.50
CA THR A 55 -1.95 14.67 6.79
C THR A 55 -1.78 13.67 5.65
N ARG A 56 -0.58 13.56 5.10
CA ARG A 56 -0.25 12.67 3.99
C ARG A 56 0.62 11.52 4.47
N ILE A 57 0.11 10.31 4.33
CA ILE A 57 0.76 9.05 4.75
C ILE A 57 0.99 8.21 3.50
N LEU A 58 2.25 7.91 3.22
CA LEU A 58 2.62 7.00 2.14
C LEU A 58 2.61 5.56 2.67
N ILE A 59 2.00 4.63 1.94
CA ILE A 59 2.09 3.20 2.21
C ILE A 59 2.97 2.58 1.13
N ASP A 60 4.10 2.05 1.54
CA ASP A 60 5.21 1.54 0.75
C ASP A 60 5.83 2.58 -0.21
N CYS A 61 7.12 2.43 -0.45
CA CYS A 61 7.92 3.32 -1.27
C CYS A 61 8.82 2.47 -2.19
N GLY A 62 8.21 1.87 -3.21
CA GLY A 62 8.88 0.99 -4.17
C GLY A 62 9.73 1.76 -5.20
N PRO A 63 10.43 1.05 -6.10
CA PRO A 63 11.36 1.65 -7.04
C PRO A 63 10.69 2.56 -8.09
N ASP A 64 9.37 2.52 -8.23
CA ASP A 64 8.62 3.39 -9.13
C ASP A 64 8.22 4.72 -8.47
N PHE A 65 8.53 4.93 -7.18
CA PHE A 65 8.12 6.10 -6.39
C PHE A 65 8.42 7.43 -7.10
N TYR A 66 9.57 7.55 -7.75
CA TYR A 66 9.91 8.73 -8.53
C TYR A 66 8.82 9.06 -9.58
N PHE A 67 8.48 8.10 -10.42
CA PHE A 67 7.47 8.31 -11.47
C PHE A 67 6.05 8.45 -10.91
N GLN A 68 5.75 7.78 -9.82
CA GLN A 68 4.48 7.88 -9.11
C GLN A 68 4.26 9.29 -8.59
N MET A 69 5.25 9.86 -7.92
CA MET A 69 5.14 11.18 -7.31
C MET A 69 5.24 12.36 -8.27
N LEU A 70 5.74 12.17 -9.49
CA LEU A 70 5.68 13.20 -10.54
C LEU A 70 4.22 13.53 -10.95
N LYS A 71 3.28 12.64 -10.69
CA LYS A 71 1.85 12.81 -11.00
C LYS A 71 1.05 13.44 -9.86
N ILE A 72 1.66 13.54 -8.68
CA ILE A 72 1.02 14.01 -7.45
C ILE A 72 1.50 15.43 -7.13
N PRO A 73 0.63 16.36 -6.72
CA PRO A 73 1.06 17.68 -6.26
C PRO A 73 2.12 17.57 -5.16
N PHE A 74 3.25 18.25 -5.36
CA PHE A 74 4.35 18.22 -4.41
C PHE A 74 3.92 18.81 -3.06
N GLY A 75 4.19 18.11 -1.96
CA GLY A 75 3.84 18.52 -0.61
C GLY A 75 4.48 17.62 0.43
N GLN A 76 4.33 17.95 1.70
CA GLN A 76 4.88 17.18 2.80
C GLN A 76 4.36 15.74 2.80
N ILE A 77 5.23 14.76 3.10
CA ILE A 77 4.87 13.39 3.51
C ILE A 77 5.12 13.34 5.02
N ASN A 78 4.06 13.07 5.78
CA ASN A 78 4.09 13.12 7.24
C ASN A 78 4.59 11.81 7.86
N GLY A 79 4.56 10.72 7.09
CA GLY A 79 5.10 9.42 7.48
C GLY A 79 4.99 8.42 6.34
N VAL A 80 5.83 7.40 6.40
CA VAL A 80 5.81 6.26 5.49
C VAL A 80 5.53 5.00 6.30
N LEU A 81 4.48 4.29 5.95
CA LEU A 81 4.15 2.97 6.49
C LEU A 81 4.77 1.93 5.57
N VAL A 82 5.67 1.11 6.08
CA VAL A 82 6.28 0.03 5.30
C VAL A 82 5.67 -1.30 5.74
N THR A 83 5.14 -2.04 4.76
CA THR A 83 4.51 -3.33 5.02
C THR A 83 5.55 -4.42 5.30
N HIS A 84 6.61 -4.45 4.49
CA HIS A 84 7.74 -5.39 4.63
C HIS A 84 8.94 -4.94 3.77
N GLU A 85 10.07 -5.66 3.89
CA GLU A 85 11.37 -5.26 3.34
C GLU A 85 11.63 -5.64 1.87
N HIS A 86 10.69 -6.23 1.14
CA HIS A 86 10.90 -6.56 -0.28
C HIS A 86 11.16 -5.29 -1.11
N TYR A 87 12.00 -5.44 -2.14
CA TYR A 87 12.51 -4.30 -2.93
C TYR A 87 11.40 -3.49 -3.58
N ASP A 88 10.36 -4.14 -4.06
CA ASP A 88 9.21 -3.50 -4.69
C ASP A 88 8.39 -2.62 -3.73
N HIS A 89 8.57 -2.77 -2.41
CA HIS A 89 7.93 -1.96 -1.37
C HIS A 89 8.85 -0.91 -0.75
N VAL A 90 10.17 -1.04 -0.89
CA VAL A 90 11.12 -0.16 -0.20
C VAL A 90 12.22 0.44 -1.09
N GLY A 91 12.33 -0.01 -2.36
CA GLY A 91 13.44 0.35 -3.25
C GLY A 91 13.52 1.84 -3.62
N GLY A 92 12.48 2.62 -3.38
CA GLY A 92 12.40 4.06 -3.67
C GLY A 92 12.63 4.97 -2.47
N LEU A 93 12.98 4.46 -1.29
CA LEU A 93 13.13 5.27 -0.08
C LEU A 93 14.18 6.39 -0.22
N ASP A 94 15.21 6.23 -1.05
CA ASP A 94 16.19 7.30 -1.33
C ASP A 94 15.56 8.48 -2.08
N ASP A 95 14.52 8.25 -2.87
CA ASP A 95 13.77 9.30 -3.60
C ASP A 95 12.86 10.14 -2.69
N LEU A 96 12.78 9.84 -1.40
CA LEU A 96 12.15 10.71 -0.39
C LEU A 96 12.99 11.98 -0.12
N ARG A 97 14.21 12.06 -0.61
CA ARG A 97 15.15 13.17 -0.43
C ARG A 97 14.54 14.57 -0.67
N PRO A 98 13.81 14.85 -1.75
CA PRO A 98 13.18 16.15 -1.95
C PRO A 98 12.14 16.52 -0.88
N PHE A 99 11.48 15.52 -0.29
CA PHE A 99 10.46 15.72 0.74
C PHE A 99 11.04 16.03 2.11
N CYS A 100 12.34 15.72 2.35
CA CYS A 100 13.04 16.05 3.59
C CYS A 100 13.26 17.56 3.77
N ARG A 101 12.93 18.39 2.77
CA ARG A 101 12.86 19.85 2.95
C ARG A 101 11.80 20.29 3.96
N PHE A 102 10.81 19.44 4.24
CA PHE A 102 9.75 19.66 5.23
C PHE A 102 10.13 19.12 6.63
N GLY A 103 11.29 18.51 6.77
CA GLY A 103 11.79 17.90 8.00
C GLY A 103 12.16 16.43 7.83
N THR A 104 12.51 15.79 8.93
CA THR A 104 12.78 14.34 8.97
C THR A 104 11.51 13.55 8.72
N ILE A 105 11.60 12.50 7.89
CA ILE A 105 10.48 11.62 7.58
C ILE A 105 10.59 10.36 8.44
N ASN A 106 9.53 10.08 9.21
CA ASN A 106 9.43 8.83 9.96
C ASN A 106 9.01 7.68 9.03
N ILE A 107 9.74 6.59 9.12
CA ILE A 107 9.48 5.30 8.45
C ILE A 107 9.02 4.31 9.52
N TYR A 108 7.79 3.88 9.43
CA TYR A 108 7.16 2.96 10.40
C TYR A 108 7.16 1.54 9.84
N GLY A 109 7.58 0.58 10.62
CA GLY A 109 7.64 -0.84 10.25
C GLY A 109 7.87 -1.73 11.46
N ASN A 110 7.83 -3.06 11.29
CA ASN A 110 8.26 -3.98 12.36
C ASN A 110 9.80 -4.00 12.47
N ASP A 111 10.31 -4.56 13.55
CA ASP A 111 11.74 -4.63 13.87
C ASP A 111 12.59 -5.28 12.76
N VAL A 112 12.08 -6.38 12.16
CA VAL A 112 12.76 -7.11 11.08
C VAL A 112 12.90 -6.23 9.85
N THR A 113 11.80 -5.61 9.41
CA THR A 113 11.78 -4.70 8.26
C THR A 113 12.72 -3.52 8.48
N LEU A 114 12.65 -2.86 9.65
CA LEU A 114 13.48 -1.70 9.95
C LEU A 114 14.97 -2.03 9.99
N LYS A 115 15.32 -3.20 10.51
CA LYS A 115 16.70 -3.69 10.49
C LYS A 115 17.20 -3.88 9.05
N HIS A 116 16.41 -4.50 8.19
CA HIS A 116 16.78 -4.67 6.79
C HIS A 116 16.90 -3.32 6.04
N LEU A 117 16.06 -2.34 6.34
CA LEU A 117 16.18 -0.99 5.79
C LEU A 117 17.47 -0.31 6.23
N HIS A 118 17.81 -0.40 7.53
CA HIS A 118 19.06 0.13 8.06
C HIS A 118 20.28 -0.47 7.34
N ASP A 119 20.28 -1.78 7.12
CA ASP A 119 21.38 -2.49 6.46
C ASP A 119 21.45 -2.17 4.95
N ARG A 120 20.30 -1.88 4.31
CA ARG A 120 20.22 -1.62 2.86
C ARG A 120 20.68 -0.21 2.48
N ILE A 121 20.31 0.80 3.28
CA ILE A 121 20.63 2.21 3.03
C ILE A 121 21.31 2.88 4.25
N PRO A 122 22.45 2.31 4.74
CA PRO A 122 23.06 2.72 6.00
C PRO A 122 23.54 4.18 5.99
N TYR A 123 23.76 4.77 4.81
CA TYR A 123 24.15 6.16 4.69
C TYR A 123 23.08 7.16 5.12
N CYS A 124 21.79 6.74 5.14
CA CYS A 124 20.67 7.57 5.60
C CYS A 124 20.59 7.69 7.14
N PHE A 125 21.29 6.83 7.89
CA PHE A 125 21.17 6.69 9.35
C PHE A 125 22.46 7.01 10.11
N LYS A 126 23.46 7.66 9.45
CA LYS A 126 24.70 8.07 10.09
C LYS A 126 24.49 9.29 10.99
N GLU A 127 25.28 9.41 12.08
CA GLU A 127 25.23 10.56 12.99
C GLU A 127 25.44 11.91 12.27
N HIS A 128 26.32 11.94 11.28
CA HIS A 128 26.58 13.13 10.46
C HIS A 128 26.13 12.87 9.03
N LEU A 129 24.93 13.31 8.72
CA LEU A 129 24.36 13.20 7.37
C LEU A 129 25.03 14.20 6.42
N TYR A 130 25.46 13.71 5.26
CA TYR A 130 25.89 14.56 4.16
C TYR A 130 24.69 15.33 3.59
N ARG A 131 24.90 16.61 3.22
CA ARG A 131 23.87 17.41 2.55
C ARG A 131 23.49 16.76 1.22
N GLY A 132 22.38 16.12 1.12
CA GLY A 132 21.91 15.47 -0.10
C GLY A 132 21.51 14.00 0.07
N VAL A 133 21.60 13.45 1.29
CA VAL A 133 20.95 12.19 1.64
C VAL A 133 19.58 12.46 2.28
N PRO A 134 18.61 11.55 2.17
CA PRO A 134 17.34 11.73 2.86
C PRO A 134 17.54 11.65 4.39
N HIS A 135 16.78 12.48 5.10
CA HIS A 135 16.73 12.48 6.56
C HIS A 135 15.57 11.59 6.99
N LEU A 136 15.86 10.33 7.28
CA LEU A 136 14.88 9.32 7.65
C LEU A 136 15.07 8.90 9.12
N ASN A 137 13.97 8.66 9.81
CA ASN A 137 13.95 8.13 11.16
C ASN A 137 13.15 6.82 11.18
N LEU A 138 13.72 5.74 11.70
CA LEU A 138 13.06 4.44 11.80
C LEU A 138 12.27 4.38 13.11
N VAL A 139 10.98 4.05 13.01
CA VAL A 139 10.05 3.97 14.13
C VAL A 139 9.42 2.59 14.13
N GLU A 140 9.75 1.81 15.14
CA GLU A 140 9.16 0.47 15.30
C GLU A 140 7.69 0.57 15.70
N VAL A 141 6.86 -0.24 15.03
CA VAL A 141 5.45 -0.43 15.36
C VAL A 141 5.16 -1.91 15.60
N THR A 142 4.25 -2.16 16.52
CA THR A 142 3.86 -3.52 16.92
C THR A 142 2.44 -3.79 16.43
N PRO A 143 2.15 -4.97 15.86
CA PRO A 143 0.78 -5.36 15.51
C PRO A 143 -0.22 -5.08 16.64
N HIS A 144 -1.39 -4.57 16.28
CA HIS A 144 -2.52 -4.25 17.16
C HIS A 144 -2.30 -3.11 18.17
N LYS A 145 -1.10 -2.53 18.20
CA LYS A 145 -0.81 -1.37 19.05
C LYS A 145 -1.00 -0.08 18.22
N GLU A 146 -2.10 0.61 18.49
CA GLU A 146 -2.41 1.89 17.83
C GLU A 146 -1.30 2.93 18.07
N PHE A 147 -0.97 3.69 17.04
CA PHE A 147 -0.11 4.86 17.10
C PHE A 147 -0.68 5.99 16.24
N SER A 148 -0.08 7.19 16.32
CA SER A 148 -0.60 8.35 15.61
C SER A 148 0.46 9.04 14.75
N ILE A 149 0.06 9.46 13.54
CA ILE A 149 0.83 10.32 12.65
C ILE A 149 0.07 11.63 12.48
N ASN A 150 0.55 12.72 13.08
CA ASN A 150 -0.10 14.03 13.06
C ASN A 150 -1.60 14.00 13.40
N GLY A 151 -1.96 13.19 14.42
CA GLY A 151 -3.36 13.05 14.86
C GLY A 151 -4.20 12.07 14.04
N VAL A 152 -3.62 11.40 13.05
CA VAL A 152 -4.25 10.29 12.34
C VAL A 152 -3.87 8.98 13.01
N ASN A 153 -4.85 8.28 13.57
CA ASN A 153 -4.64 6.99 14.22
C ASN A 153 -4.44 5.88 13.19
N VAL A 154 -3.44 5.04 13.44
CA VAL A 154 -3.06 3.89 12.61
C VAL A 154 -2.95 2.66 13.48
N ILE A 155 -3.57 1.56 13.07
CA ILE A 155 -3.45 0.25 13.72
C ILE A 155 -2.71 -0.68 12.76
N PRO A 156 -1.49 -1.15 13.12
CA PRO A 156 -0.80 -2.18 12.36
C PRO A 156 -1.53 -3.53 12.51
N LEU A 157 -1.73 -4.20 11.39
CA LEU A 157 -2.34 -5.52 11.30
C LEU A 157 -1.24 -6.56 11.07
N ARG A 158 -1.43 -7.78 11.56
CA ARG A 158 -0.50 -8.90 11.38
C ARG A 158 -1.00 -9.83 10.30
N VAL A 159 -0.28 -9.97 9.19
CA VAL A 159 -0.60 -10.92 8.15
C VAL A 159 0.63 -11.70 7.70
N MET A 160 0.42 -12.82 7.02
CA MET A 160 1.50 -13.69 6.58
C MET A 160 1.72 -13.57 5.07
N HIS A 161 2.97 -13.44 4.69
CA HIS A 161 3.45 -13.54 3.31
C HIS A 161 4.29 -14.82 3.18
N GLY A 162 3.65 -15.91 2.79
CA GLY A 162 4.22 -17.25 2.96
C GLY A 162 4.50 -17.53 4.44
N ASN A 163 5.79 -17.66 4.80
CA ASN A 163 6.23 -17.87 6.18
C ASN A 163 6.71 -16.58 6.87
N MET A 164 6.68 -15.44 6.19
CA MET A 164 7.11 -14.16 6.71
C MET A 164 5.93 -13.38 7.32
N GLU A 165 6.09 -12.89 8.55
CA GLU A 165 5.15 -11.96 9.14
C GLU A 165 5.37 -10.56 8.55
N ILE A 166 4.31 -9.96 8.03
CA ILE A 166 4.32 -8.63 7.45
C ILE A 166 3.20 -7.76 8.04
N LEU A 167 3.23 -6.47 7.78
CA LEU A 167 2.23 -5.54 8.29
C LEU A 167 1.21 -5.16 7.20
N GLY A 168 -0.07 -5.20 7.58
CA GLY A 168 -1.11 -4.36 7.00
C GLY A 168 -1.36 -3.15 7.89
N TYR A 169 -2.21 -2.22 7.45
CA TYR A 169 -2.52 -1.03 8.22
C TYR A 169 -4.01 -0.69 8.16
N ARG A 170 -4.61 -0.43 9.32
CA ARG A 170 -5.94 0.17 9.41
C ARG A 170 -5.81 1.66 9.72
N ILE A 171 -6.48 2.50 8.93
CA ILE A 171 -6.56 3.95 9.09
C ILE A 171 -8.03 4.34 9.07
N GLY A 172 -8.58 4.63 10.24
CA GLY A 172 -10.01 4.88 10.38
C GLY A 172 -10.85 3.69 9.92
N ARG A 173 -11.68 3.88 8.89
CA ARG A 173 -12.56 2.85 8.30
C ARG A 173 -11.99 2.20 7.03
N MET A 174 -10.73 2.44 6.72
CA MET A 174 -9.99 1.77 5.64
C MET A 174 -8.97 0.80 6.22
N ALA A 175 -8.86 -0.39 5.60
CA ALA A 175 -7.75 -1.33 5.81
C ALA A 175 -6.99 -1.55 4.50
N TYR A 176 -5.65 -1.51 4.58
CA TYR A 176 -4.74 -1.74 3.47
C TYR A 176 -3.85 -2.94 3.79
N ILE A 177 -3.96 -4.00 3.00
CA ILE A 177 -3.24 -5.26 3.19
C ILE A 177 -2.69 -5.70 1.83
N THR A 178 -1.37 -5.70 1.67
CA THR A 178 -0.72 -6.21 0.45
C THR A 178 0.05 -7.47 0.75
N ASP A 179 0.39 -8.26 -0.28
CA ASP A 179 1.27 -9.44 -0.24
C ASP A 179 0.83 -10.56 0.73
N MET A 180 -0.39 -10.46 1.22
CA MET A 180 -0.93 -11.44 2.14
C MET A 180 -1.16 -12.79 1.46
N THR A 181 -0.73 -13.86 2.12
CA THR A 181 -1.16 -15.24 1.84
C THR A 181 -2.32 -15.63 2.75
N SER A 182 -2.21 -15.26 4.04
CA SER A 182 -3.21 -15.59 5.05
C SER A 182 -3.18 -14.59 6.21
N ALA A 183 -4.29 -14.50 6.93
CA ALA A 183 -4.42 -13.83 8.20
C ALA A 183 -4.99 -14.79 9.24
N SER A 184 -4.65 -14.61 10.51
CA SER A 184 -5.29 -15.37 11.59
C SER A 184 -6.74 -14.93 11.76
N PRO A 185 -7.63 -15.79 12.28
CA PRO A 185 -9.02 -15.40 12.55
C PRO A 185 -9.15 -14.16 13.46
N ASP A 186 -8.19 -13.97 14.39
CA ASP A 186 -8.20 -12.85 15.33
C ASP A 186 -8.00 -11.49 14.64
N GLU A 187 -7.38 -11.47 13.44
CA GLU A 187 -7.23 -10.24 12.66
C GLU A 187 -8.58 -9.65 12.22
N LEU A 188 -9.61 -10.49 12.07
CA LEU A 188 -10.95 -10.02 11.68
C LEU A 188 -11.57 -9.09 12.73
N GLU A 189 -11.18 -9.19 14.00
CA GLU A 189 -11.64 -8.28 15.05
C GLU A 189 -11.17 -6.84 14.78
N TYR A 190 -9.93 -6.69 14.28
CA TYR A 190 -9.36 -5.39 13.92
C TYR A 190 -9.86 -4.86 12.57
N LEU A 191 -10.56 -5.69 11.79
CA LEU A 191 -11.17 -5.35 10.52
C LEU A 191 -12.68 -5.10 10.62
N SER A 192 -13.25 -5.20 11.82
CA SER A 192 -14.65 -4.85 12.06
C SER A 192 -14.90 -3.38 11.67
N ASP A 193 -16.06 -3.09 11.08
CA ASP A 193 -16.48 -1.74 10.63
C ASP A 193 -15.60 -1.11 9.53
N VAL A 194 -14.76 -1.89 8.84
CA VAL A 194 -14.03 -1.42 7.65
C VAL A 194 -15.03 -1.19 6.51
N GLU A 195 -15.06 0.02 5.99
CA GLU A 195 -15.87 0.38 4.82
C GLU A 195 -15.10 0.13 3.51
N LEU A 196 -13.82 0.42 3.51
CA LEU A 196 -12.92 0.26 2.37
C LEU A 196 -11.83 -0.74 2.69
N LEU A 197 -11.86 -1.91 2.07
CA LEU A 197 -10.78 -2.89 2.12
C LEU A 197 -9.92 -2.79 0.86
N VAL A 198 -8.62 -2.66 1.04
CA VAL A 198 -7.62 -2.81 -0.03
C VAL A 198 -6.82 -4.07 0.26
N VAL A 199 -6.84 -5.04 -0.65
CA VAL A 199 -6.20 -6.35 -0.44
C VAL A 199 -5.54 -6.86 -1.72
N ASN A 200 -4.45 -7.64 -1.59
CA ASN A 200 -3.76 -8.20 -2.76
C ASN A 200 -4.54 -9.34 -3.43
N ALA A 201 -4.47 -9.39 -4.75
CA ALA A 201 -4.94 -10.50 -5.58
C ALA A 201 -4.01 -10.66 -6.79
N LEU A 202 -3.08 -11.60 -6.73
CA LEU A 202 -2.02 -11.70 -7.73
C LEU A 202 -2.55 -12.13 -9.11
N ARG A 203 -3.35 -13.21 -9.15
CA ARG A 203 -3.90 -13.89 -10.33
C ARG A 203 -4.88 -14.98 -9.91
N HIS A 204 -5.49 -15.70 -10.87
CA HIS A 204 -6.41 -16.82 -10.56
C HIS A 204 -5.68 -18.11 -10.16
N THR A 205 -4.48 -18.36 -10.69
CA THR A 205 -3.75 -19.58 -10.39
C THR A 205 -2.95 -19.45 -9.08
N TYR A 206 -2.89 -20.54 -8.34
CA TYR A 206 -2.20 -20.62 -7.04
C TYR A 206 -0.78 -20.02 -7.08
N HIS A 207 -0.43 -19.33 -6.00
CA HIS A 207 0.92 -18.85 -5.70
C HIS A 207 1.28 -19.13 -4.24
N PRO A 208 2.52 -19.55 -3.92
CA PRO A 208 2.88 -19.94 -2.55
C PRO A 208 2.92 -18.78 -1.56
N THR A 209 3.04 -17.54 -2.02
CA THR A 209 3.22 -16.36 -1.15
C THR A 209 2.18 -15.26 -1.34
N HIS A 210 1.26 -15.37 -2.31
CA HIS A 210 0.22 -14.37 -2.56
C HIS A 210 -1.14 -15.04 -2.72
N GLN A 211 -2.19 -14.30 -2.40
CA GLN A 211 -3.57 -14.73 -2.65
C GLN A 211 -3.88 -14.76 -4.15
N THR A 212 -4.72 -15.72 -4.53
CA THR A 212 -5.46 -15.68 -5.79
C THR A 212 -6.64 -14.70 -5.67
N VAL A 213 -7.29 -14.39 -6.81
CA VAL A 213 -8.52 -13.58 -6.81
C VAL A 213 -9.58 -14.22 -5.92
N GLU A 214 -9.80 -15.53 -6.05
CA GLU A 214 -10.80 -16.27 -5.28
C GLU A 214 -10.53 -16.21 -3.77
N GLN A 215 -9.27 -16.35 -3.36
CA GLN A 215 -8.87 -16.23 -1.95
C GLN A 215 -9.07 -14.80 -1.42
N ALA A 216 -8.80 -13.79 -2.23
CA ALA A 216 -9.04 -12.40 -1.87
C ALA A 216 -10.55 -12.10 -1.74
N LEU A 217 -11.40 -12.67 -2.61
CA LEU A 217 -12.85 -12.58 -2.51
C LEU A 217 -13.38 -13.25 -1.24
N ASP A 218 -12.89 -14.45 -0.90
CA ASP A 218 -13.24 -15.14 0.34
C ASP A 218 -12.86 -14.34 1.59
N PHE A 219 -11.69 -13.68 1.55
CA PHE A 219 -11.25 -12.82 2.63
C PHE A 219 -12.12 -11.56 2.74
N ALA A 220 -12.40 -10.89 1.62
CA ALA A 220 -13.28 -9.72 1.57
C ALA A 220 -14.68 -10.03 2.11
N GLN A 221 -15.23 -11.21 1.79
CA GLN A 221 -16.51 -11.66 2.32
C GLN A 221 -16.48 -11.85 3.85
N LYS A 222 -15.38 -12.38 4.40
CA LYS A 222 -15.21 -12.55 5.86
C LYS A 222 -15.08 -11.21 6.59
N VAL A 223 -14.41 -10.24 5.98
CA VAL A 223 -14.29 -8.86 6.52
C VAL A 223 -15.64 -8.15 6.45
N GLY A 224 -16.44 -8.37 5.39
CA GLY A 224 -17.73 -7.74 5.21
C GLY A 224 -17.66 -6.24 4.90
N SER A 225 -16.58 -5.78 4.26
CA SER A 225 -16.41 -4.38 3.87
C SER A 225 -17.45 -3.93 2.85
N GLN A 226 -17.81 -2.64 2.86
CA GLN A 226 -18.76 -2.08 1.89
C GLN A 226 -18.18 -2.11 0.47
N ASN A 227 -16.89 -1.80 0.33
CA ASN A 227 -16.17 -1.86 -0.94
C ASN A 227 -14.80 -2.51 -0.73
N THR A 228 -14.39 -3.33 -1.68
CA THR A 228 -13.07 -3.96 -1.71
C THR A 228 -12.34 -3.60 -3.00
N TYR A 229 -11.08 -3.21 -2.89
CA TYR A 229 -10.22 -2.93 -4.04
C TYR A 229 -9.02 -3.87 -4.05
N LEU A 230 -8.88 -4.62 -5.15
CA LEU A 230 -7.81 -5.59 -5.35
C LEU A 230 -6.57 -4.91 -5.93
N ILE A 231 -5.42 -5.21 -5.35
CA ILE A 231 -4.10 -4.66 -5.74
C ILE A 231 -3.07 -5.78 -5.92
N HIS A 232 -1.84 -5.43 -6.24
CA HIS A 232 -0.69 -6.33 -6.41
C HIS A 232 -0.89 -7.37 -7.53
N MET A 233 -1.55 -6.95 -8.62
CA MET A 233 -1.86 -7.81 -9.76
C MET A 233 -0.65 -8.05 -10.65
N SER A 234 -0.53 -9.27 -11.18
CA SER A 234 0.42 -9.63 -12.22
C SER A 234 -0.22 -9.55 -13.62
N HIS A 235 0.60 -9.65 -14.67
CA HIS A 235 0.12 -9.75 -16.03
C HIS A 235 -0.61 -11.07 -16.34
N ASP A 236 -0.46 -12.09 -15.47
CA ASP A 236 -1.18 -13.37 -15.57
C ASP A 236 -2.64 -13.28 -15.10
N LEU A 237 -3.05 -12.17 -14.47
CA LEU A 237 -4.43 -11.95 -14.08
C LEU A 237 -5.37 -11.94 -15.29
N GLY A 238 -5.00 -11.24 -16.35
CA GLY A 238 -5.84 -10.96 -17.50
C GLY A 238 -6.00 -9.46 -17.75
N LEU A 239 -6.78 -9.09 -18.76
CA LEU A 239 -7.09 -7.69 -19.08
C LEU A 239 -8.03 -7.11 -18.03
N HIS A 240 -7.73 -5.93 -17.51
CA HIS A 240 -8.51 -5.26 -16.46
C HIS A 240 -10.03 -5.23 -16.79
N ALA A 241 -10.40 -4.74 -17.96
CA ALA A 241 -11.81 -4.63 -18.33
C ALA A 241 -12.54 -5.97 -18.46
N ALA A 242 -11.82 -7.03 -18.82
CA ALA A 242 -12.41 -8.37 -18.96
C ALA A 242 -12.60 -9.02 -17.57
N GLU A 243 -11.61 -8.92 -16.70
CA GLU A 243 -11.62 -9.54 -15.38
C GLU A 243 -12.57 -8.81 -14.41
N GLU A 244 -12.64 -7.47 -14.49
CA GLU A 244 -13.55 -6.64 -13.68
C GLU A 244 -15.02 -7.08 -13.85
N ALA A 245 -15.41 -7.54 -15.03
CA ALA A 245 -16.78 -7.96 -15.32
C ALA A 245 -17.24 -9.23 -14.57
N PHE A 246 -16.31 -9.99 -14.00
CA PHE A 246 -16.59 -11.21 -13.23
C PHE A 246 -16.56 -11.00 -11.72
N LEU A 247 -16.20 -9.81 -11.25
CA LEU A 247 -16.18 -9.51 -9.82
C LEU A 247 -17.58 -9.24 -9.26
N PRO A 248 -17.81 -9.51 -7.96
CA PRO A 248 -19.00 -9.03 -7.25
C PRO A 248 -19.14 -7.51 -7.35
N GLU A 249 -20.35 -6.99 -7.26
CA GLU A 249 -20.68 -5.55 -7.42
C GLU A 249 -19.86 -4.61 -6.52
N ASN A 250 -19.49 -5.07 -5.33
CA ASN A 250 -18.73 -4.29 -4.34
C ASN A 250 -17.23 -4.60 -4.34
N VAL A 251 -16.72 -5.33 -5.33
CA VAL A 251 -15.29 -5.67 -5.46
C VAL A 251 -14.78 -5.16 -6.81
N HIS A 252 -13.64 -4.50 -6.81
CA HIS A 252 -13.06 -3.88 -7.98
C HIS A 252 -11.56 -4.12 -8.06
N PHE A 253 -11.01 -4.17 -9.26
CA PHE A 253 -9.56 -4.03 -9.43
C PHE A 253 -9.16 -2.56 -9.36
N ALA A 254 -8.24 -2.21 -8.47
CA ALA A 254 -7.63 -0.89 -8.47
C ALA A 254 -6.76 -0.71 -9.74
N TYR A 255 -6.48 0.54 -10.08
CA TYR A 255 -5.54 0.91 -11.15
C TYR A 255 -4.74 2.14 -10.74
N ASP A 256 -3.59 2.34 -11.37
CA ASP A 256 -2.68 3.45 -11.05
C ASP A 256 -3.35 4.80 -11.31
N GLY A 257 -3.39 5.63 -10.30
CA GLY A 257 -4.03 6.95 -10.33
C GLY A 257 -5.50 6.96 -9.87
N LEU A 258 -6.10 5.80 -9.51
CA LEU A 258 -7.44 5.78 -8.93
C LEU A 258 -7.45 6.50 -7.58
N GLU A 259 -8.43 7.37 -7.36
CA GLU A 259 -8.69 8.05 -6.10
C GLU A 259 -10.02 7.59 -5.50
N LEU A 260 -10.02 7.29 -4.22
CA LEU A 260 -11.23 6.90 -3.47
C LEU A 260 -11.33 7.74 -2.19
N TYR A 261 -12.56 8.00 -1.78
CA TYR A 261 -12.88 8.68 -0.51
C TYR A 261 -13.56 7.69 0.45
N PHE A 262 -13.21 7.76 1.74
CA PHE A 262 -13.69 6.84 2.77
C PHE A 262 -13.91 7.53 4.11
#